data_ff1131c5e1551a1595ec158e1a11857a
#
_entry.id   ff1131c5e1551a1595ec158e1a11857a
#
_cell.length_a   1.000
_cell.length_b   1.000
_cell.length_c   1.000
_cell.angle_alpha   90.00
_cell.angle_beta   90.00
_cell.angle_gamma   90.00
#
_symmetry.space_group_name_H-M   'P 1'
#
loop_
_entity.id
_entity.type
_entity.pdbx_description
1 polymer ?
#
loop_
_entity_poly.entity_id
_entity_poly.type
_entity_poly.pdbx_seq_one_letter_code
_entity_poly.pdbx_strand_id
1 'polypeptide(L)'
;DKRAYFNAKVDPREPPTFVQLPLEDPDATDMCAQLLRHMYGTRLAADGWQEEYSTLLVSLGFRQGDACPNVFYHGGRQIVTSVHGDDFTSTGSKSSLDWLEDAIAEHYELDVGPRLGPGPVDAKEGRVLNRVIRWCDNRIEHEADPRQVERLVAECGLEGAKAVATPGVKATFKKLE
;
A
#
# COMPACT_ATOMS: atom_id res chain seq x y z
N ASP A 1 5.45 7.34 -0.37
CA ASP A 1 6.15 8.41 -1.12
C ASP A 1 5.12 9.26 -1.87
N LYS A 2 5.20 10.58 -1.67
CA LYS A 2 4.28 11.54 -2.34
C LYS A 2 4.49 11.63 -3.86
N ARG A 3 5.59 11.12 -4.38
CA ARG A 3 6.00 11.22 -5.79
C ARG A 3 6.29 9.86 -6.42
N ALA A 4 5.81 8.78 -5.84
CA ALA A 4 6.15 7.42 -6.23
C ALA A 4 6.25 7.21 -7.75
N TYR A 5 5.18 7.40 -8.48
CA TYR A 5 5.15 7.21 -9.92
C TYR A 5 6.06 8.17 -10.71
N PHE A 6 6.28 9.39 -10.19
CA PHE A 6 7.19 10.35 -10.81
C PHE A 6 8.68 9.97 -10.66
N ASN A 7 9.02 9.03 -9.80
CA ASN A 7 10.40 8.52 -9.70
C ASN A 7 10.72 7.57 -10.86
N ALA A 8 9.73 6.81 -11.35
CA ALA A 8 9.91 5.87 -12.44
C ALA A 8 10.00 6.57 -13.81
N LYS A 9 11.06 6.26 -14.58
CA LYS A 9 11.24 6.75 -15.95
C LYS A 9 10.40 5.93 -16.93
N VAL A 10 9.85 6.58 -17.94
CA VAL A 10 9.18 5.89 -19.05
C VAL A 10 10.24 5.15 -19.86
N ASP A 11 10.01 3.87 -20.14
CA ASP A 11 10.88 3.08 -21.00
C ASP A 11 10.81 3.65 -22.44
N PRO A 12 11.92 3.96 -23.11
CA PRO A 12 11.91 4.45 -24.49
C PRO A 12 11.24 3.52 -25.51
N ARG A 13 11.01 2.26 -25.15
CA ARG A 13 10.29 1.27 -25.97
C ARG A 13 8.78 1.37 -25.83
N GLU A 14 8.29 2.06 -24.81
CA GLU A 14 6.87 2.29 -24.62
C GLU A 14 6.33 3.33 -25.60
N PRO A 15 5.05 3.22 -25.98
CA PRO A 15 4.40 4.27 -26.75
C PRO A 15 4.45 5.61 -25.99
N PRO A 16 4.84 6.72 -26.63
CA PRO A 16 4.93 8.00 -25.96
C PRO A 16 3.56 8.47 -25.47
N THR A 17 3.49 8.93 -24.24
CA THR A 17 2.30 9.53 -23.64
C THR A 17 2.46 11.04 -23.67
N PHE A 18 1.47 11.72 -24.27
CA PHE A 18 1.42 13.18 -24.33
C PHE A 18 0.32 13.70 -23.38
N VAL A 19 0.59 14.84 -22.76
CA VAL A 19 -0.34 15.52 -21.86
C VAL A 19 -0.54 16.96 -22.34
N GLN A 20 -1.74 17.47 -22.11
CA GLN A 20 -2.01 18.89 -22.33
C GLN A 20 -1.24 19.71 -21.30
N LEU A 21 -0.64 20.81 -21.75
CA LEU A 21 0.02 21.76 -20.86
C LEU A 21 -1.03 22.47 -19.96
N PRO A 22 -0.64 22.87 -18.73
CA PRO A 22 -1.48 23.69 -17.88
C PRO A 22 -1.86 24.99 -18.58
N LEU A 23 -3.05 25.51 -18.30
CA LEU A 23 -3.54 26.76 -18.96
C LEU A 23 -2.66 27.98 -18.67
N GLU A 24 -1.88 27.93 -17.59
CA GLU A 24 -0.92 28.95 -17.18
C GLU A 24 0.35 28.94 -18.03
N ASP A 25 0.59 27.84 -18.77
CA ASP A 25 1.74 27.74 -19.68
C ASP A 25 1.47 28.56 -20.96
N PRO A 26 2.39 29.44 -21.39
CA PRO A 26 2.20 30.28 -22.57
C PRO A 26 1.98 29.48 -23.84
N ASP A 27 2.47 28.24 -23.90
CA ASP A 27 2.38 27.35 -25.08
C ASP A 27 1.17 26.38 -24.98
N ALA A 28 0.30 26.53 -23.98
CA ALA A 28 -0.81 25.59 -23.69
C ALA A 28 -1.82 25.39 -24.83
N THR A 29 -1.96 26.38 -25.72
CA THR A 29 -2.90 26.32 -26.85
C THR A 29 -2.39 25.54 -28.05
N ASP A 30 -1.09 25.55 -28.27
CA ASP A 30 -0.49 25.06 -29.52
C ASP A 30 0.44 23.85 -29.33
N MET A 31 0.80 23.52 -28.08
CA MET A 31 1.76 22.47 -27.76
C MET A 31 1.21 21.48 -26.71
N CYS A 32 1.79 20.30 -26.69
CA CYS A 32 1.62 19.29 -25.64
C CYS A 32 2.99 18.86 -25.13
N ALA A 33 3.04 18.36 -23.91
CA ALA A 33 4.26 17.82 -23.33
C ALA A 33 4.28 16.29 -23.43
N GLN A 34 5.45 15.73 -23.75
CA GLN A 34 5.67 14.28 -23.65
C GLN A 34 6.10 13.94 -22.22
N LEU A 35 5.49 12.93 -21.63
CA LEU A 35 5.90 12.41 -20.33
C LEU A 35 7.23 11.64 -20.47
N LEU A 36 8.24 12.08 -19.71
CA LEU A 36 9.53 11.38 -19.57
C LEU A 36 9.58 10.51 -18.31
N ARG A 37 8.60 10.68 -17.43
CA ARG A 37 8.39 9.90 -16.22
C ARG A 37 6.93 9.50 -16.11
N HIS A 38 6.67 8.41 -15.42
CA HIS A 38 5.29 7.98 -15.18
C HIS A 38 4.53 9.01 -14.33
N MET A 39 3.23 9.08 -14.55
CA MET A 39 2.33 9.98 -13.84
C MET A 39 1.11 9.19 -13.35
N TYR A 40 0.61 9.55 -12.18
CA TYR A 40 -0.63 8.98 -11.64
C TYR A 40 -1.75 9.04 -12.67
N GLY A 41 -2.47 7.93 -12.83
CA GLY A 41 -3.58 7.81 -13.78
C GLY A 41 -3.16 7.40 -15.21
N THR A 42 -1.89 7.34 -15.54
CA THR A 42 -1.45 6.77 -16.83
C THR A 42 -1.41 5.25 -16.79
N ARG A 43 -1.63 4.62 -17.95
CA ARG A 43 -1.83 3.17 -18.05
C ARG A 43 -0.68 2.33 -17.50
N LEU A 44 0.56 2.72 -17.76
CA LEU A 44 1.77 1.96 -17.42
C LEU A 44 2.44 2.46 -16.14
N ALA A 45 1.87 3.46 -15.46
CA ALA A 45 2.50 4.06 -14.29
C ALA A 45 2.71 3.07 -13.14
N ALA A 46 1.74 2.19 -12.90
CA ALA A 46 1.84 1.21 -11.82
C ALA A 46 2.94 0.17 -12.10
N ASP A 47 3.05 -0.30 -13.35
CA ASP A 47 4.07 -1.27 -13.77
C ASP A 47 5.46 -0.64 -13.71
N GLY A 48 5.62 0.58 -14.23
CA GLY A 48 6.89 1.32 -14.19
C GLY A 48 7.34 1.61 -12.75
N TRP A 49 6.42 1.99 -11.86
CA TRP A 49 6.74 2.17 -10.46
C TRP A 49 7.11 0.86 -9.76
N GLN A 50 6.40 -0.24 -10.08
CA GLN A 50 6.74 -1.55 -9.55
C GLN A 50 8.14 -1.99 -9.98
N GLU A 51 8.53 -1.78 -11.22
CA GLU A 51 9.87 -2.09 -11.72
C GLU A 51 10.93 -1.23 -11.01
N GLU A 52 10.68 0.06 -10.83
CA GLU A 52 11.57 1.01 -10.15
C GLU A 52 11.87 0.58 -8.71
N TYR A 53 10.84 0.41 -7.85
CA TYR A 53 11.09 0.03 -6.46
C TYR A 53 11.61 -1.40 -6.32
N SER A 54 11.21 -2.31 -7.21
CA SER A 54 11.73 -3.68 -7.19
C SER A 54 13.22 -3.72 -7.50
N THR A 55 13.65 -2.96 -8.51
CA THR A 55 15.05 -2.81 -8.86
C THR A 55 15.86 -2.24 -7.71
N LEU A 56 15.37 -1.19 -7.06
CA LEU A 56 16.00 -0.60 -5.88
C LEU A 56 16.13 -1.62 -4.74
N LEU A 57 15.02 -2.27 -4.33
CA LEU A 57 15.05 -3.22 -3.23
C LEU A 57 15.98 -4.41 -3.50
N VAL A 58 15.98 -4.93 -4.73
CA VAL A 58 16.92 -5.99 -5.13
C VAL A 58 18.37 -5.50 -5.05
N SER A 59 18.66 -4.29 -5.48
CA SER A 59 20.01 -3.70 -5.37
C SER A 59 20.47 -3.53 -3.92
N LEU A 60 19.53 -3.30 -2.99
CA LEU A 60 19.77 -3.24 -1.55
C LEU A 60 19.92 -4.63 -0.89
N GLY A 61 19.84 -5.72 -1.65
CA GLY A 61 20.02 -7.09 -1.18
C GLY A 61 18.74 -7.81 -0.77
N PHE A 62 17.58 -7.26 -1.08
CA PHE A 62 16.31 -7.99 -0.91
C PHE A 62 16.10 -9.02 -2.02
N ARG A 63 15.44 -10.11 -1.66
CA ARG A 63 14.88 -11.06 -2.60
C ARG A 63 13.38 -10.82 -2.74
N GLN A 64 12.91 -10.68 -3.95
CA GLN A 64 11.48 -10.59 -4.26
C GLN A 64 10.80 -11.95 -4.09
N GLY A 65 9.58 -11.97 -3.62
CA GLY A 65 8.80 -13.19 -3.43
C GLY A 65 8.26 -13.74 -4.75
N ASP A 66 8.44 -15.02 -5.00
CA ASP A 66 7.96 -15.67 -6.23
C ASP A 66 6.42 -15.73 -6.30
N ALA A 67 5.78 -16.08 -5.18
CA ALA A 67 4.31 -16.17 -5.09
C ALA A 67 3.63 -14.82 -4.85
N CYS A 68 4.34 -13.86 -4.28
CA CYS A 68 3.87 -12.50 -4.00
C CYS A 68 4.95 -11.50 -4.42
N PRO A 69 4.93 -11.00 -5.66
CA PRO A 69 5.98 -10.13 -6.19
C PRO A 69 6.10 -8.76 -5.50
N ASN A 70 5.10 -8.37 -4.72
CA ASN A 70 5.12 -7.15 -3.90
C ASN A 70 5.63 -7.36 -2.47
N VAL A 71 6.12 -8.56 -2.14
CA VAL A 71 6.75 -8.87 -0.85
C VAL A 71 8.22 -9.15 -1.05
N PHE A 72 9.06 -8.52 -0.26
CA PHE A 72 10.52 -8.59 -0.34
C PHE A 72 11.11 -9.02 0.99
N TYR A 73 12.16 -9.84 0.96
CA TYR A 73 12.86 -10.33 2.13
C TYR A 73 14.36 -10.09 2.05
N HIS A 74 14.92 -9.47 3.09
CA HIS A 74 16.36 -9.28 3.26
C HIS A 74 16.91 -10.24 4.33
N GLY A 75 17.53 -11.35 3.92
CA GLY A 75 17.99 -12.41 4.82
C GLY A 75 19.01 -11.94 5.86
N GLY A 76 20.00 -11.16 5.45
CA GLY A 76 21.07 -10.69 6.36
C GLY A 76 20.59 -9.70 7.43
N ARG A 77 19.51 -8.96 7.18
CA ARG A 77 18.93 -7.99 8.12
C ARG A 77 17.62 -8.44 8.73
N GLN A 78 17.11 -9.59 8.32
CA GLN A 78 15.82 -10.12 8.78
C GLN A 78 14.67 -9.12 8.60
N ILE A 79 14.62 -8.45 7.43
CA ILE A 79 13.54 -7.51 7.09
C ILE A 79 12.60 -8.19 6.12
N VAL A 80 11.30 -8.05 6.36
CA VAL A 80 10.26 -8.29 5.37
C VAL A 80 9.61 -6.97 5.04
N THR A 81 9.49 -6.65 3.76
CA THR A 81 8.82 -5.44 3.26
C THR A 81 7.74 -5.84 2.27
N SER A 82 6.54 -5.33 2.46
CA SER A 82 5.42 -5.41 1.51
C SER A 82 5.19 -4.02 0.92
N VAL A 83 5.03 -3.95 -0.39
CA VAL A 83 4.74 -2.70 -1.10
C VAL A 83 3.33 -2.77 -1.70
N HIS A 84 2.54 -1.73 -1.47
CA HIS A 84 1.21 -1.58 -2.05
C HIS A 84 1.02 -0.15 -2.57
N GLY A 85 1.04 0.00 -3.89
CA GLY A 85 1.07 1.33 -4.49
C GLY A 85 2.36 2.07 -4.08
N ASP A 86 2.20 3.15 -3.34
CA ASP A 86 3.27 3.99 -2.79
C ASP A 86 3.57 3.72 -1.31
N ASP A 87 2.84 2.80 -0.67
CA ASP A 87 3.02 2.43 0.73
C ASP A 87 3.98 1.25 0.90
N PHE A 88 5.05 1.47 1.68
CA PHE A 88 5.98 0.43 2.14
C PHE A 88 5.66 0.06 3.57
N THR A 89 5.32 -1.19 3.81
CA THR A 89 5.10 -1.73 5.16
C THR A 89 6.20 -2.74 5.49
N SER A 90 7.01 -2.43 6.49
CA SER A 90 8.21 -3.22 6.81
C SER A 90 8.20 -3.73 8.23
N THR A 91 8.74 -4.94 8.43
CA THR A 91 8.98 -5.53 9.75
C THR A 91 10.46 -5.93 9.90
N GLY A 92 11.02 -5.72 11.09
CA GLY A 92 12.42 -6.03 11.37
C GLY A 92 12.85 -5.49 12.73
N SER A 93 14.13 -5.68 13.07
CA SER A 93 14.71 -5.03 14.25
C SER A 93 14.77 -3.51 14.04
N LYS A 94 14.81 -2.75 15.15
CA LYS A 94 14.91 -1.30 15.08
C LYS A 94 16.07 -0.84 14.20
N SER A 95 17.27 -1.36 14.41
CA SER A 95 18.46 -0.99 13.63
C SER A 95 18.35 -1.38 12.15
N SER A 96 17.67 -2.48 11.84
CA SER A 96 17.41 -2.89 10.47
C SER A 96 16.43 -1.95 9.78
N LEU A 97 15.39 -1.52 10.49
CA LEU A 97 14.41 -0.57 9.97
C LEU A 97 15.00 0.84 9.83
N ASP A 98 15.86 1.29 10.75
CA ASP A 98 16.60 2.55 10.62
C ASP A 98 17.44 2.56 9.34
N TRP A 99 18.20 1.48 9.10
CA TRP A 99 18.98 1.31 7.87
C TRP A 99 18.10 1.32 6.60
N LEU A 100 16.94 0.64 6.63
CA LEU A 100 16.06 0.59 5.46
C LEU A 100 15.48 1.97 5.15
N GLU A 101 15.08 2.70 6.19
CA GLU A 101 14.57 4.08 6.06
C GLU A 101 15.61 4.98 5.41
N ASP A 102 16.85 4.97 5.93
CA ASP A 102 17.97 5.75 5.37
C ASP A 102 18.22 5.37 3.90
N ALA A 103 18.30 4.06 3.60
CA ALA A 103 18.59 3.57 2.26
C ALA A 103 17.49 3.94 1.23
N ILE A 104 16.21 3.92 1.63
CA ILE A 104 15.12 4.33 0.75
C ILE A 104 15.06 5.86 0.62
N ALA A 105 15.36 6.60 1.70
CA ALA A 105 15.37 8.06 1.72
C ALA A 105 16.42 8.67 0.79
N GLU A 106 17.51 7.94 0.47
CA GLU A 106 18.49 8.37 -0.55
C GLU A 106 17.89 8.45 -1.97
N HIS A 107 16.79 7.75 -2.22
CA HIS A 107 16.18 7.63 -3.55
C HIS A 107 14.79 8.28 -3.65
N TYR A 108 14.02 8.27 -2.56
CA TYR A 108 12.62 8.69 -2.53
C TYR A 108 12.35 9.67 -1.39
N GLU A 109 11.41 10.59 -1.62
CA GLU A 109 10.89 11.49 -0.58
C GLU A 109 9.92 10.71 0.31
N LEU A 110 10.33 10.35 1.53
CA LEU A 110 9.54 9.53 2.44
C LEU A 110 8.66 10.37 3.37
N ASP A 111 7.46 9.83 3.62
CA ASP A 111 6.63 10.21 4.76
C ASP A 111 6.60 8.98 5.70
N VAL A 112 7.35 9.07 6.81
CA VAL A 112 7.56 7.92 7.68
C VAL A 112 6.44 7.81 8.70
N GLY A 113 5.69 6.71 8.60
CA GLY A 113 4.63 6.38 9.54
C GLY A 113 5.13 5.91 10.91
N PRO A 114 4.21 5.73 11.88
CA PRO A 114 4.57 5.29 13.23
C PRO A 114 5.16 3.89 13.21
N ARG A 115 6.20 3.66 14.03
CA ARG A 115 6.74 2.32 14.30
C ARG A 115 6.02 1.68 15.47
N LEU A 116 5.45 0.52 15.23
CA LEU A 116 4.80 -0.27 16.27
C LEU A 116 5.81 -1.17 16.97
N GLY A 117 5.79 -1.23 18.29
CA GLY A 117 6.74 -2.04 19.03
C GLY A 117 6.48 -2.12 20.53
N PRO A 118 7.30 -2.91 21.25
CA PRO A 118 7.15 -3.13 22.70
C PRO A 118 7.68 -1.95 23.53
N GLY A 119 8.56 -1.11 22.96
CA GLY A 119 9.22 -0.04 23.71
C GLY A 119 8.25 1.06 24.22
N PRO A 120 8.65 1.83 25.22
CA PRO A 120 7.80 2.88 25.79
C PRO A 120 7.58 4.06 24.82
N VAL A 121 8.47 4.25 23.85
CA VAL A 121 8.40 5.30 22.84
C VAL A 121 7.76 4.81 21.53
N ASP A 122 7.57 3.50 21.38
CA ASP A 122 6.96 2.93 20.20
C ASP A 122 5.46 3.17 20.19
N ALA A 123 4.90 3.43 19.02
CA ALA A 123 3.47 3.49 18.84
C ALA A 123 2.83 2.13 19.16
N LYS A 124 1.62 2.15 19.70
CA LYS A 124 0.85 0.93 20.00
C LYS A 124 -0.22 0.67 18.98
N GLU A 125 -0.51 1.64 18.14
CA GLU A 125 -1.49 1.54 17.05
C GLU A 125 -0.99 2.26 15.81
N GLY A 126 -1.30 1.70 14.65
CA GLY A 126 -1.04 2.30 13.33
C GLY A 126 -2.07 1.82 12.32
N ARG A 127 -2.07 2.46 11.15
CA ARG A 127 -2.95 2.07 10.04
C ARG A 127 -2.14 1.59 8.85
N VAL A 128 -2.57 0.47 8.29
CA VAL A 128 -2.04 -0.07 7.03
C VAL A 128 -3.24 -0.41 6.14
N LEU A 129 -3.34 0.18 4.96
CA LEU A 129 -4.43 -0.04 4.00
C LEU A 129 -5.83 0.12 4.62
N ASN A 130 -6.02 1.18 5.38
CA ASN A 130 -7.25 1.48 6.14
C ASN A 130 -7.61 0.49 7.26
N ARG A 131 -6.72 -0.44 7.57
CA ARG A 131 -6.92 -1.39 8.68
C ARG A 131 -6.08 -0.96 9.87
N VAL A 132 -6.64 -1.09 11.06
CA VAL A 132 -5.95 -0.76 12.30
C VAL A 132 -5.14 -1.97 12.74
N ILE A 133 -3.86 -1.73 13.03
CA ILE A 133 -2.95 -2.71 13.60
C ILE A 133 -2.56 -2.24 14.99
N ARG A 134 -2.74 -3.10 16.00
CA ARG A 134 -2.37 -2.79 17.38
C ARG A 134 -1.29 -3.74 17.87
N TRP A 135 -0.29 -3.16 18.52
CA TRP A 135 0.70 -3.90 19.26
C TRP A 135 0.20 -4.17 20.69
N CYS A 136 -0.04 -5.43 21.03
CA CYS A 136 -0.38 -5.90 22.36
C CYS A 136 0.81 -6.67 22.95
N ASP A 137 0.82 -6.90 24.28
CA ASP A 137 1.98 -7.50 24.97
C ASP A 137 2.41 -8.86 24.40
N ASN A 138 1.47 -9.65 23.92
CA ASN A 138 1.74 -11.00 23.43
C ASN A 138 1.16 -11.30 22.03
N ARG A 139 0.62 -10.30 21.34
CA ARG A 139 0.01 -10.48 20.02
C ARG A 139 -0.03 -9.16 19.25
N ILE A 140 -0.21 -9.28 17.95
CA ILE A 140 -0.62 -8.18 17.07
C ILE A 140 -2.11 -8.38 16.76
N GLU A 141 -2.91 -7.36 17.00
CA GLU A 141 -4.32 -7.32 16.62
C GLU A 141 -4.45 -6.60 15.27
N HIS A 142 -5.27 -7.17 14.43
CA HIS A 142 -5.57 -6.63 13.11
C HIS A 142 -7.09 -6.45 13.01
N GLU A 143 -7.54 -5.21 12.98
CA GLU A 143 -8.94 -4.84 12.88
C GLU A 143 -9.29 -4.48 11.43
N ALA A 144 -10.38 -5.05 10.92
CA ALA A 144 -10.91 -4.67 9.62
C ALA A 144 -11.41 -3.21 9.66
N ASP A 145 -11.50 -2.57 8.48
CA ASP A 145 -12.05 -1.21 8.39
C ASP A 145 -13.51 -1.21 8.83
N PRO A 146 -13.87 -0.57 9.97
CA PRO A 146 -15.23 -0.59 10.50
C PRO A 146 -16.24 0.03 9.53
N ARG A 147 -15.82 0.98 8.69
CA ARG A 147 -16.68 1.63 7.70
C ARG A 147 -17.29 0.66 6.70
N GLN A 148 -16.60 -0.45 6.39
CA GLN A 148 -17.15 -1.49 5.50
C GLN A 148 -18.32 -2.22 6.13
N VAL A 149 -18.23 -2.50 7.43
CA VAL A 149 -19.31 -3.15 8.19
C VAL A 149 -20.48 -2.19 8.36
N GLU A 150 -20.22 -0.95 8.77
CA GLU A 150 -21.23 0.10 8.92
C GLU A 150 -22.01 0.32 7.62
N ARG A 151 -21.30 0.39 6.49
CA ARG A 151 -21.92 0.53 5.17
C ARG A 151 -22.80 -0.66 4.82
N LEU A 152 -22.33 -1.89 5.04
CA LEU A 152 -23.14 -3.09 4.79
C LEU A 152 -24.39 -3.14 5.68
N VAL A 153 -24.25 -2.78 6.95
CA VAL A 153 -25.38 -2.71 7.89
C VAL A 153 -26.44 -1.71 7.39
N ALA A 154 -26.01 -0.52 6.97
CA ALA A 154 -26.88 0.50 6.43
C ALA A 154 -27.55 0.08 5.11
N GLU A 155 -26.78 -0.44 4.15
CA GLU A 155 -27.27 -0.91 2.85
C GLU A 155 -28.27 -2.07 2.99
N CYS A 156 -28.10 -2.91 4.02
CA CYS A 156 -29.04 -4.00 4.33
C CYS A 156 -30.23 -3.57 5.21
N GLY A 157 -30.32 -2.32 5.64
CA GLY A 157 -31.36 -1.83 6.56
C GLY A 157 -31.35 -2.50 7.94
N LEU A 158 -30.17 -2.93 8.38
CA LEU A 158 -29.97 -3.64 9.64
C LEU A 158 -29.50 -2.72 10.79
N GLU A 159 -29.58 -1.41 10.63
CA GLU A 159 -29.26 -0.44 11.66
C GLU A 159 -30.15 -0.65 12.88
N GLY A 160 -29.53 -0.86 14.05
CA GLY A 160 -30.23 -1.17 15.30
C GLY A 160 -30.80 -2.58 15.40
N ALA A 161 -30.57 -3.45 14.41
CA ALA A 161 -30.98 -4.84 14.50
C ALA A 161 -30.23 -5.60 15.59
N LYS A 162 -30.92 -6.55 16.23
CA LYS A 162 -30.31 -7.40 17.26
C LYS A 162 -29.24 -8.30 16.62
N ALA A 163 -28.04 -8.29 17.18
CA ALA A 163 -26.98 -9.20 16.78
C ALA A 163 -27.39 -10.67 16.95
N VAL A 164 -27.08 -11.51 15.97
CA VAL A 164 -27.32 -12.95 15.98
C VAL A 164 -26.01 -13.71 15.91
N ALA A 165 -25.92 -14.83 16.61
CA ALA A 165 -24.71 -15.65 16.67
C ALA A 165 -24.54 -16.58 15.46
N THR A 166 -25.57 -16.76 14.64
CA THR A 166 -25.59 -17.66 13.49
C THR A 166 -25.90 -16.90 12.22
N PRO A 167 -25.23 -17.18 11.09
CA PRO A 167 -25.42 -16.48 9.81
C PRO A 167 -26.77 -16.77 9.13
N GLY A 168 -27.62 -17.59 9.71
CA GLY A 168 -28.92 -17.94 9.15
C GLY A 168 -29.85 -18.61 10.13
N VAL A 169 -31.12 -18.67 9.79
CA VAL A 169 -32.15 -19.38 10.53
C VAL A 169 -32.22 -20.83 10.01
N LYS A 170 -32.29 -21.81 10.92
CA LYS A 170 -32.48 -23.21 10.52
C LYS A 170 -33.83 -23.34 9.80
N ALA A 171 -33.78 -23.59 8.49
CA ALA A 171 -34.99 -23.84 7.72
C ALA A 171 -35.63 -25.16 8.21
N THR A 172 -36.84 -25.08 8.70
CA THR A 172 -37.68 -26.26 8.95
C THR A 172 -38.41 -26.57 7.66
N PHE A 173 -37.93 -27.58 6.94
CA PHE A 173 -38.69 -28.11 5.81
C PHE A 173 -39.99 -28.76 6.38
N LYS A 174 -41.13 -28.12 6.21
CA LYS A 174 -42.40 -28.82 6.32
C LYS A 174 -42.43 -29.80 5.17
N LYS A 175 -42.55 -31.12 5.45
CA LYS A 175 -42.94 -32.09 4.42
C LYS A 175 -44.26 -31.61 3.81
N LEU A 176 -44.21 -31.36 2.51
CA LEU A 176 -45.43 -31.24 1.73
C LEU A 176 -46.06 -32.65 1.69
N GLU A 177 -47.21 -32.82 2.33
CA GLU A 177 -48.06 -33.99 2.19
C GLU A 177 -48.76 -33.92 0.83
#